data_2a56efadbc73627a0d0bdf333b138c42
#
_entry.id   2a56efadbc73627a0d0bdf333b138c42
#
_cell.length_a   1.000
_cell.length_b   1.000
_cell.length_c   1.000
_cell.angle_alpha   90.00
_cell.angle_beta   90.00
_cell.angle_gamma   90.00
#
_symmetry.space_group_name_H-M   'P 1'
#
loop_
_entity.id
_entity.type
_entity.pdbx_description
1 polymer ?
#
loop_
_entity_poly.entity_id
_entity_poly.type
_entity_poly.pdbx_seq_one_letter_code
_entity_poly.pdbx_strand_id
1 'polypeptide(L)'
;MSQAIRSISTEIVESTPQMKTRVSSNIAAIAFFVSFLAQAEEVRLYSERHYDADKEVFSEFTDETGIEVKVVKAGANELIARLKSEKNSPQADLYITSDAASLTKASKAGLLAPLKSELINAAVPQALRGKEDTWAAFTMRGRILVYAKDRVKGQLPKSYQDLASPEYRGNLLVRSSTSKYNRSLLASIIAIQGKSKAIQWATGIKNNFARPPQGNDRDQVRAVAKGIADYAIVNTYYLGLLKNGESQEDRDAHAAVGVILPTSGDRGTHVNISGGGVIMGAKNSNNARKLLEYLVSEKVQKKYQKLTSEYAVSTGVEHEPLQKSWGKISPDLDSIHELGIYDQEAQKIFNIVGWK
;
A
#
# COMPACT_ATOMS: atom_id res chain seq x y z
N MET A 1 -89.12 -8.66 57.21
CA MET A 1 -89.25 -9.29 58.54
C MET A 1 -87.93 -9.01 59.21
N SER A 2 -87.96 -8.13 60.05
CA SER A 2 -88.01 -8.09 61.51
C SER A 2 -86.62 -8.10 62.11
N GLN A 3 -86.17 -6.92 62.50
CA GLN A 3 -86.10 -6.45 63.92
C GLN A 3 -84.87 -6.98 64.65
N ALA A 4 -83.96 -6.19 65.05
CA ALA A 4 -83.93 -5.18 66.10
C ALA A 4 -83.29 -5.78 67.39
N ILE A 5 -82.52 -5.04 67.98
CA ILE A 5 -82.46 -4.48 69.34
C ILE A 5 -81.04 -4.53 69.92
N ARG A 6 -80.40 -3.37 70.10
CA ARG A 6 -80.06 -2.66 71.39
C ARG A 6 -79.23 -3.51 72.40
N SER A 7 -78.27 -3.02 73.11
CA SER A 7 -77.94 -1.70 73.66
C SER A 7 -76.71 -1.83 74.63
N ILE A 8 -76.08 -0.74 74.83
CA ILE A 8 -75.64 -0.14 76.14
C ILE A 8 -74.23 -0.52 76.65
N SER A 9 -73.35 0.54 76.59
CA SER A 9 -72.57 1.17 77.67
C SER A 9 -71.48 0.34 78.35
N THR A 10 -70.32 0.78 78.59
CA THR A 10 -69.85 1.96 79.37
C THR A 10 -68.40 2.17 79.24
N GLU A 11 -67.97 3.45 79.40
CA GLU A 11 -66.65 4.02 79.48
C GLU A 11 -65.69 3.27 80.36
N ILE A 12 -64.37 3.30 79.99
CA ILE A 12 -63.30 3.80 80.92
C ILE A 12 -62.18 4.39 80.10
N VAL A 13 -61.84 5.59 80.44
CA VAL A 13 -60.72 6.39 80.00
C VAL A 13 -59.42 5.87 80.58
N GLU A 14 -58.38 5.71 79.78
CA GLU A 14 -57.04 5.96 80.25
C GLU A 14 -56.08 6.34 79.13
N SER A 15 -55.36 7.36 79.40
CA SER A 15 -54.44 8.16 78.60
C SER A 15 -53.10 7.51 78.37
N THR A 16 -52.49 7.88 77.19
CA THR A 16 -51.05 8.14 76.93
C THR A 16 -50.37 7.19 75.95
N PRO A 17 -49.27 7.60 75.28
CA PRO A 17 -49.03 8.78 74.49
C PRO A 17 -48.73 8.45 73.00
N GLN A 18 -48.92 9.42 72.14
CA GLN A 18 -48.55 9.36 70.72
C GLN A 18 -47.04 9.16 70.50
N MET A 19 -46.68 8.05 69.90
CA MET A 19 -45.37 7.88 69.29
C MET A 19 -45.49 8.09 67.78
N LYS A 20 -44.99 9.30 67.36
CA LYS A 20 -44.89 9.65 65.92
C LYS A 20 -43.79 8.85 65.27
N THR A 21 -44.09 7.74 64.61
CA THR A 21 -43.20 7.07 63.68
C THR A 21 -43.13 7.88 62.39
N ARG A 22 -42.00 8.55 62.19
CA ARG A 22 -41.63 9.12 60.90
C ARG A 22 -41.27 7.96 59.98
N VAL A 23 -42.10 7.66 59.00
CA VAL A 23 -41.74 6.81 57.88
C VAL A 23 -40.87 7.67 56.94
N SER A 24 -39.54 7.46 57.04
CA SER A 24 -38.61 8.00 56.08
C SER A 24 -38.71 7.19 54.79
N SER A 25 -39.32 7.76 53.78
CA SER A 25 -39.31 7.21 52.41
C SER A 25 -37.93 7.41 51.81
N ASN A 26 -37.04 6.44 51.99
CA ASN A 26 -35.82 6.32 51.23
C ASN A 26 -36.16 5.85 49.81
N ILE A 27 -36.40 6.79 48.89
CA ILE A 27 -36.39 6.52 47.45
C ILE A 27 -34.89 6.36 47.06
N ALA A 28 -34.40 5.14 47.06
CA ALA A 28 -33.13 4.81 46.47
C ALA A 28 -33.25 4.98 44.95
N ALA A 29 -32.80 6.11 44.44
CA ALA A 29 -32.62 6.33 43.00
C ALA A 29 -31.50 5.37 42.52
N ILE A 30 -31.88 4.21 41.98
CA ILE A 30 -30.99 3.31 41.27
C ILE A 30 -30.66 4.02 39.94
N ALA A 31 -29.55 4.75 39.90
CA ALA A 31 -28.96 5.24 38.67
C ALA A 31 -28.46 4.03 37.89
N PHE A 32 -29.23 3.60 36.90
CA PHE A 32 -28.77 2.64 35.88
C PHE A 32 -27.68 3.35 35.07
N PHE A 33 -26.42 3.17 35.44
CA PHE A 33 -25.29 3.44 34.59
C PHE A 33 -25.32 2.39 33.47
N VAL A 34 -26.01 2.70 32.37
CA VAL A 34 -25.82 1.98 31.12
C VAL A 34 -24.43 2.35 30.64
N SER A 35 -23.41 1.57 31.07
CA SER A 35 -22.10 1.60 30.43
C SER A 35 -22.30 1.17 28.99
N PHE A 36 -22.46 2.12 28.08
CA PHE A 36 -22.19 1.87 26.67
C PHE A 36 -20.72 1.45 26.63
N LEU A 37 -20.48 0.15 26.59
CA LEU A 37 -19.21 -0.37 26.09
C LEU A 37 -19.14 0.12 24.67
N ALA A 38 -18.53 1.27 24.45
CA ALA A 38 -18.18 1.73 23.12
C ALA A 38 -17.31 0.60 22.53
N GLN A 39 -17.86 -0.15 21.61
CA GLN A 39 -17.10 -1.15 20.88
C GLN A 39 -15.93 -0.41 20.24
N ALA A 40 -14.70 -0.81 20.59
CA ALA A 40 -13.52 -0.15 20.04
C ALA A 40 -13.65 -0.12 18.52
N GLU A 41 -13.54 1.07 17.94
CA GLU A 41 -13.58 1.20 16.49
C GLU A 41 -12.41 0.45 15.88
N GLU A 42 -12.65 -0.31 14.84
CA GLU A 42 -11.60 -1.07 14.17
C GLU A 42 -11.66 -0.91 12.65
N VAL A 43 -10.55 -1.20 12.00
CA VAL A 43 -10.46 -1.42 10.55
C VAL A 43 -9.68 -2.71 10.30
N ARG A 44 -10.27 -3.63 9.55
CA ARG A 44 -9.65 -4.90 9.16
C ARG A 44 -9.02 -4.75 7.79
N LEU A 45 -7.72 -4.98 7.72
CA LEU A 45 -6.90 -4.74 6.55
C LEU A 45 -6.39 -6.06 5.96
N TYR A 46 -6.66 -6.32 4.68
CA TYR A 46 -5.96 -7.31 3.87
C TYR A 46 -4.78 -6.64 3.18
N SER A 47 -3.55 -7.05 3.53
CA SER A 47 -2.33 -6.41 3.04
C SER A 47 -1.36 -7.40 2.40
N GLU A 48 -0.93 -7.10 1.17
CA GLU A 48 0.20 -7.76 0.50
C GLU A 48 1.53 -7.06 0.78
N ARG A 49 1.51 -5.90 1.47
CA ARG A 49 2.73 -5.15 1.81
C ARG A 49 3.48 -5.81 2.96
N HIS A 50 4.82 -5.73 2.88
CA HIS A 50 5.73 -6.36 3.85
C HIS A 50 6.66 -5.35 4.52
N TYR A 51 6.32 -4.05 4.49
CA TYR A 51 7.14 -3.00 5.08
C TYR A 51 6.91 -2.89 6.59
N ASP A 52 8.01 -2.84 7.37
CA ASP A 52 7.91 -2.58 8.81
C ASP A 52 7.41 -1.16 9.10
N ALA A 53 7.66 -0.21 8.21
CA ALA A 53 7.12 1.14 8.27
C ALA A 53 5.59 1.18 8.41
N ASP A 54 4.87 0.20 7.85
CA ASP A 54 3.42 0.13 7.95
C ASP A 54 2.98 -0.08 9.41
N LYS A 55 3.74 -0.81 10.22
CA LYS A 55 3.43 -1.03 11.64
C LYS A 55 3.44 0.27 12.42
N GLU A 56 4.48 1.09 12.20
CA GLU A 56 4.62 2.39 12.85
C GLU A 56 3.51 3.35 12.43
N VAL A 57 3.23 3.44 11.13
CA VAL A 57 2.17 4.31 10.59
C VAL A 57 0.78 3.89 11.09
N PHE A 58 0.50 2.58 11.17
CA PHE A 58 -0.80 2.10 11.65
C PHE A 58 -0.95 2.27 13.17
N SER A 59 0.14 2.14 13.95
CA SER A 59 0.13 2.45 15.37
C SER A 59 -0.20 3.91 15.62
N GLU A 60 0.45 4.85 14.90
CA GLU A 60 0.16 6.27 15.01
C GLU A 60 -1.28 6.62 14.61
N PHE A 61 -1.81 5.98 13.56
CA PHE A 61 -3.21 6.14 13.19
C PHE A 61 -4.14 5.73 14.33
N THR A 62 -3.85 4.59 15.00
CA THR A 62 -4.62 4.13 16.15
C THR A 62 -4.53 5.11 17.31
N ASP A 63 -3.32 5.61 17.62
CA ASP A 63 -3.08 6.56 18.71
C ASP A 63 -3.83 7.90 18.48
N GLU A 64 -3.91 8.34 17.22
CA GLU A 64 -4.56 9.61 16.87
C GLU A 64 -6.09 9.52 16.76
N THR A 65 -6.61 8.36 16.37
CA THR A 65 -8.05 8.21 16.02
C THR A 65 -8.84 7.30 16.96
N GLY A 66 -8.15 6.49 17.76
CA GLY A 66 -8.77 5.42 18.54
C GLY A 66 -9.23 4.22 17.71
N ILE A 67 -8.98 4.19 16.38
CA ILE A 67 -9.38 3.11 15.48
C ILE A 67 -8.26 2.07 15.41
N GLU A 68 -8.52 0.86 15.91
CA GLU A 68 -7.55 -0.24 15.87
C GLU A 68 -7.38 -0.78 14.44
N VAL A 69 -6.15 -0.95 13.97
CA VAL A 69 -5.84 -1.53 12.65
C VAL A 69 -5.47 -3.01 12.78
N LYS A 70 -6.36 -3.90 12.32
CA LYS A 70 -6.16 -5.35 12.32
C LYS A 70 -5.69 -5.84 10.96
N VAL A 71 -4.45 -6.30 10.87
CA VAL A 71 -3.81 -6.65 9.59
C VAL A 71 -3.75 -8.16 9.39
N VAL A 72 -4.29 -8.63 8.26
CA VAL A 72 -4.07 -9.99 7.73
C VAL A 72 -3.16 -9.88 6.50
N LYS A 73 -2.01 -10.54 6.57
CA LYS A 73 -1.01 -10.53 5.49
C LYS A 73 -1.07 -11.83 4.68
N ALA A 74 -1.14 -11.67 3.34
CA ALA A 74 -1.03 -12.79 2.40
C ALA A 74 -0.60 -12.27 1.02
N GLY A 75 -0.34 -13.18 0.06
CA GLY A 75 -0.01 -12.81 -1.31
C GLY A 75 -1.18 -12.18 -2.05
N ALA A 76 -0.89 -11.27 -3.01
CA ALA A 76 -1.94 -10.53 -3.74
C ALA A 76 -2.99 -11.44 -4.40
N ASN A 77 -2.57 -12.54 -5.03
CA ASN A 77 -3.50 -13.47 -5.68
C ASN A 77 -4.39 -14.19 -4.66
N GLU A 78 -3.83 -14.58 -3.51
CA GLU A 78 -4.56 -15.19 -2.40
C GLU A 78 -5.60 -14.23 -1.83
N LEU A 79 -5.19 -12.98 -1.56
CA LEU A 79 -6.12 -11.96 -1.06
C LEU A 79 -7.24 -11.66 -2.05
N ILE A 80 -6.96 -11.58 -3.35
CA ILE A 80 -8.00 -11.38 -4.37
C ILE A 80 -8.94 -12.60 -4.43
N ALA A 81 -8.43 -13.82 -4.33
CA ALA A 81 -9.27 -15.01 -4.28
C ALA A 81 -10.17 -15.01 -3.04
N ARG A 82 -9.61 -14.62 -1.89
CA ARG A 82 -10.34 -14.49 -0.62
C ARG A 82 -11.42 -13.41 -0.70
N LEU A 83 -11.11 -12.23 -1.23
CA LEU A 83 -12.09 -11.17 -1.46
C LEU A 83 -13.26 -11.63 -2.35
N LYS A 84 -12.98 -12.45 -3.38
CA LYS A 84 -14.02 -13.02 -4.24
C LYS A 84 -14.92 -14.00 -3.49
N SER A 85 -14.33 -14.88 -2.68
CA SER A 85 -15.11 -15.87 -1.89
C SER A 85 -15.94 -15.21 -0.79
N GLU A 86 -15.48 -14.09 -0.24
CA GLU A 86 -16.13 -13.34 0.84
C GLU A 86 -17.05 -12.21 0.32
N LYS A 87 -17.28 -12.10 -1.00
CA LYS A 87 -17.98 -10.96 -1.62
C LYS A 87 -19.33 -10.62 -0.95
N ASN A 88 -20.07 -11.62 -0.54
CA ASN A 88 -21.39 -11.43 0.09
C ASN A 88 -21.33 -11.16 1.61
N SER A 89 -20.19 -11.40 2.24
CA SER A 89 -19.95 -11.16 3.67
C SER A 89 -18.46 -10.88 3.89
N PRO A 90 -17.98 -9.67 3.51
CA PRO A 90 -16.57 -9.30 3.62
C PRO A 90 -16.07 -9.42 5.06
N GLN A 91 -14.89 -10.00 5.23
CA GLN A 91 -14.23 -10.15 6.53
C GLN A 91 -13.17 -9.08 6.77
N ALA A 92 -12.88 -8.27 5.76
CA ALA A 92 -12.02 -7.12 5.85
C ALA A 92 -12.69 -5.86 5.28
N ASP A 93 -12.15 -4.70 5.63
CA ASP A 93 -12.70 -3.39 5.28
C ASP A 93 -11.86 -2.69 4.21
N LEU A 94 -10.54 -2.94 4.22
CA LEU A 94 -9.58 -2.30 3.33
C LEU A 94 -8.65 -3.34 2.70
N TYR A 95 -8.39 -3.21 1.41
CA TYR A 95 -7.38 -3.97 0.68
C TYR A 95 -6.20 -3.07 0.32
N ILE A 96 -4.98 -3.47 0.71
CA ILE A 96 -3.74 -2.77 0.37
C ILE A 96 -2.79 -3.73 -0.35
N THR A 97 -2.18 -3.25 -1.43
CA THR A 97 -1.15 -3.96 -2.18
C THR A 97 -0.05 -3.02 -2.64
N SER A 98 1.10 -3.61 -2.95
CA SER A 98 2.24 -2.90 -3.52
C SER A 98 2.30 -3.04 -5.05
N ASP A 99 1.15 -3.07 -5.74
CA ASP A 99 1.10 -3.27 -7.18
C ASP A 99 -0.20 -2.75 -7.80
N ALA A 100 -0.10 -1.82 -8.74
CA ALA A 100 -1.24 -1.26 -9.45
C ALA A 100 -2.05 -2.32 -10.24
N ALA A 101 -1.36 -3.36 -10.74
CA ALA A 101 -2.04 -4.45 -11.45
C ALA A 101 -3.03 -5.19 -10.54
N SER A 102 -2.66 -5.42 -9.28
CA SER A 102 -3.51 -6.07 -8.30
C SER A 102 -4.71 -5.20 -7.89
N LEU A 103 -4.52 -3.88 -7.74
CA LEU A 103 -5.61 -2.93 -7.50
C LEU A 103 -6.60 -2.90 -8.68
N THR A 104 -6.08 -2.83 -9.90
CA THR A 104 -6.90 -2.85 -11.10
C THR A 104 -7.69 -4.15 -11.26
N LYS A 105 -7.07 -5.31 -10.93
CA LYS A 105 -7.77 -6.62 -10.92
C LYS A 105 -8.89 -6.66 -9.89
N ALA A 106 -8.66 -6.16 -8.68
CA ALA A 106 -9.67 -6.12 -7.62
C ALA A 106 -10.83 -5.18 -8.00
N SER A 107 -10.52 -3.99 -8.53
CA SER A 107 -11.51 -3.02 -9.00
C SER A 107 -12.37 -3.58 -10.14
N LYS A 108 -11.76 -4.13 -11.20
CA LYS A 108 -12.48 -4.75 -12.33
C LYS A 108 -13.36 -5.93 -11.93
N ALA A 109 -13.01 -6.63 -10.85
CA ALA A 109 -13.83 -7.72 -10.31
C ALA A 109 -14.99 -7.23 -9.43
N GLY A 110 -15.17 -5.90 -9.28
CA GLY A 110 -16.21 -5.31 -8.45
C GLY A 110 -16.03 -5.61 -6.95
N LEU A 111 -14.77 -5.72 -6.50
CA LEU A 111 -14.43 -6.02 -5.11
C LEU A 111 -14.14 -4.76 -4.28
N LEU A 112 -13.99 -3.60 -4.94
CA LEU A 112 -13.69 -2.34 -4.30
C LEU A 112 -14.84 -1.34 -4.51
N ALA A 113 -15.16 -0.61 -3.46
CA ALA A 113 -16.17 0.44 -3.48
C ALA A 113 -15.56 1.79 -3.91
N PRO A 114 -16.33 2.72 -4.49
CA PRO A 114 -15.90 4.09 -4.70
C PRO A 114 -15.50 4.75 -3.37
N LEU A 115 -14.34 5.41 -3.34
CA LEU A 115 -13.78 6.00 -2.12
C LEU A 115 -14.62 7.18 -1.61
N LYS A 116 -15.18 8.00 -2.50
CA LYS A 116 -16.01 9.17 -2.17
C LYS A 116 -15.34 10.07 -1.12
N SER A 117 -14.07 10.41 -1.33
CA SER A 117 -13.27 11.23 -0.43
C SER A 117 -12.72 12.46 -1.15
N GLU A 118 -13.18 13.64 -0.76
CA GLU A 118 -12.65 14.90 -1.27
C GLU A 118 -11.18 15.11 -0.87
N LEU A 119 -10.77 14.62 0.32
CA LEU A 119 -9.39 14.69 0.79
C LEU A 119 -8.46 13.88 -0.13
N ILE A 120 -8.83 12.65 -0.47
CA ILE A 120 -8.05 11.81 -1.40
C ILE A 120 -8.03 12.44 -2.79
N ASN A 121 -9.16 12.97 -3.26
CA ASN A 121 -9.26 13.60 -4.58
C ASN A 121 -8.39 14.85 -4.69
N ALA A 122 -8.28 15.64 -3.61
CA ALA A 122 -7.42 16.82 -3.57
C ALA A 122 -5.93 16.46 -3.42
N ALA A 123 -5.61 15.43 -2.64
CA ALA A 123 -4.23 15.05 -2.35
C ALA A 123 -3.59 14.24 -3.48
N VAL A 124 -4.31 13.27 -4.07
CA VAL A 124 -3.73 12.29 -5.00
C VAL A 124 -4.14 12.61 -6.45
N PRO A 125 -3.19 12.81 -7.38
CA PRO A 125 -3.48 13.01 -8.78
C PRO A 125 -4.38 11.90 -9.37
N GLN A 126 -5.28 12.27 -10.28
CA GLN A 126 -6.23 11.32 -10.87
C GLN A 126 -5.56 10.10 -11.53
N ALA A 127 -4.40 10.29 -12.16
CA ALA A 127 -3.63 9.21 -12.75
C ALA A 127 -3.12 8.16 -11.74
N LEU A 128 -3.06 8.52 -10.45
CA LEU A 128 -2.67 7.66 -9.33
C LEU A 128 -3.88 7.17 -8.51
N ARG A 129 -5.08 7.28 -9.06
CA ARG A 129 -6.33 6.76 -8.48
C ARG A 129 -7.00 5.80 -9.45
N GLY A 130 -7.78 4.86 -8.92
CA GLY A 130 -8.57 3.92 -9.72
C GLY A 130 -9.56 4.63 -10.63
N LYS A 131 -9.83 4.07 -11.79
CA LYS A 131 -11.02 4.48 -12.57
C LYS A 131 -12.23 4.32 -11.65
N GLU A 132 -13.15 5.27 -11.68
CA GLU A 132 -14.31 5.31 -10.78
C GLU A 132 -13.94 5.49 -9.28
N ASP A 133 -12.73 6.01 -8.99
CA ASP A 133 -12.22 6.26 -7.64
C ASP A 133 -12.28 5.06 -6.69
N THR A 134 -12.06 3.84 -7.19
CA THR A 134 -12.15 2.62 -6.38
C THR A 134 -10.91 2.32 -5.56
N TRP A 135 -9.79 2.97 -5.82
CA TRP A 135 -8.54 2.88 -5.06
C TRP A 135 -7.71 4.15 -5.21
N ALA A 136 -6.80 4.38 -4.28
CA ALA A 136 -5.81 5.45 -4.36
C ALA A 136 -4.41 4.92 -4.03
N ALA A 137 -3.40 5.48 -4.71
CA ALA A 137 -2.02 5.29 -4.35
C ALA A 137 -1.68 6.06 -3.08
N PHE A 138 -0.70 5.57 -2.31
CA PHE A 138 -0.12 6.30 -1.17
C PHE A 138 1.42 6.24 -1.14
N THR A 139 2.09 5.44 -1.97
CA THR A 139 3.52 5.54 -2.27
C THR A 139 3.80 5.14 -3.71
N MET A 140 4.92 5.62 -4.26
CA MET A 140 5.35 5.33 -5.63
C MET A 140 6.84 4.98 -5.66
N ARG A 141 7.25 4.11 -6.58
CA ARG A 141 8.64 3.77 -6.83
C ARG A 141 8.92 3.69 -8.32
N GLY A 142 10.10 4.18 -8.71
CA GLY A 142 10.59 4.09 -10.08
C GLY A 142 11.35 2.78 -10.32
N ARG A 143 11.24 2.23 -11.52
CA ARG A 143 12.11 1.16 -12.02
C ARG A 143 13.27 1.83 -12.76
N ILE A 144 14.45 1.81 -12.20
CA ILE A 144 15.60 2.60 -12.64
C ILE A 144 16.75 1.73 -13.13
N LEU A 145 17.73 2.38 -13.72
CA LEU A 145 19.02 1.76 -14.01
C LEU A 145 20.04 2.25 -12.98
N VAL A 146 20.87 1.36 -12.51
CA VAL A 146 22.10 1.70 -11.80
C VAL A 146 23.30 1.34 -12.67
N TYR A 147 24.39 2.11 -12.52
CA TYR A 147 25.64 1.88 -13.24
C TYR A 147 26.85 2.03 -12.31
N ALA A 148 27.94 1.34 -12.63
CA ALA A 148 29.21 1.43 -11.90
C ALA A 148 29.91 2.78 -12.18
N LYS A 149 30.02 3.65 -11.19
CA LYS A 149 30.61 5.01 -11.34
C LYS A 149 32.07 5.00 -11.73
N ASP A 150 32.81 4.01 -11.27
CA ASP A 150 34.27 3.87 -11.50
C ASP A 150 34.60 3.32 -12.89
N ARG A 151 33.75 2.43 -13.43
CA ARG A 151 33.99 1.71 -14.68
C ARG A 151 33.30 2.31 -15.89
N VAL A 152 32.05 2.79 -15.72
CA VAL A 152 31.32 3.38 -16.85
C VAL A 152 31.79 4.82 -17.09
N LYS A 153 32.40 5.04 -18.26
CA LYS A 153 32.82 6.34 -18.74
C LYS A 153 32.17 6.63 -20.08
N GLY A 154 31.74 7.86 -20.30
CA GLY A 154 31.08 8.25 -21.55
C GLY A 154 29.58 8.36 -21.47
N GLN A 155 28.89 8.07 -22.59
CA GLN A 155 27.45 8.28 -22.69
C GLN A 155 26.67 7.18 -21.96
N LEU A 156 25.76 7.59 -21.06
CA LEU A 156 24.88 6.68 -20.33
C LEU A 156 23.61 6.37 -21.15
N PRO A 157 23.01 5.17 -20.98
CA PRO A 157 21.73 4.86 -21.58
C PRO A 157 20.64 5.80 -21.04
N LYS A 158 19.77 6.28 -21.92
CA LYS A 158 18.71 7.26 -21.56
C LYS A 158 17.34 6.59 -21.43
N SER A 159 17.18 5.43 -22.05
CA SER A 159 15.92 4.71 -22.11
C SER A 159 16.07 3.22 -21.77
N TYR A 160 14.96 2.57 -21.49
CA TYR A 160 14.96 1.10 -21.37
C TYR A 160 15.32 0.42 -22.70
N GLN A 161 14.99 1.06 -23.82
CA GLN A 161 15.28 0.55 -25.17
C GLN A 161 16.78 0.50 -25.44
N ASP A 162 17.52 1.48 -24.97
CA ASP A 162 18.98 1.50 -25.15
C ASP A 162 19.64 0.25 -24.58
N LEU A 163 19.17 -0.22 -23.41
CA LEU A 163 19.73 -1.44 -22.77
C LEU A 163 19.46 -2.72 -23.57
N ALA A 164 18.59 -2.71 -24.55
CA ALA A 164 18.38 -3.87 -25.43
C ALA A 164 19.40 -3.90 -26.60
N SER A 165 20.22 -2.85 -26.74
CA SER A 165 21.30 -2.79 -27.76
C SER A 165 22.37 -3.84 -27.48
N PRO A 166 22.97 -4.44 -28.55
CA PRO A 166 24.07 -5.39 -28.41
C PRO A 166 25.32 -4.82 -27.70
N GLU A 167 25.49 -3.53 -27.58
CA GLU A 167 26.60 -2.90 -26.87
C GLU A 167 26.65 -3.23 -25.37
N TYR A 168 25.50 -3.62 -24.78
CA TYR A 168 25.39 -4.03 -23.38
C TYR A 168 25.53 -5.55 -23.18
N ARG A 169 25.93 -6.29 -24.23
CA ARG A 169 26.03 -7.76 -24.16
C ARG A 169 26.97 -8.21 -23.04
N GLY A 170 26.44 -9.12 -22.18
CA GLY A 170 27.19 -9.63 -21.03
C GLY A 170 27.42 -8.62 -19.91
N ASN A 171 26.72 -7.48 -19.92
CA ASN A 171 26.98 -6.37 -19.00
C ASN A 171 25.72 -5.86 -18.27
N LEU A 172 24.64 -6.64 -18.24
CA LEU A 172 23.39 -6.26 -17.60
C LEU A 172 22.95 -7.29 -16.54
N LEU A 173 22.61 -6.82 -15.37
CA LEU A 173 22.05 -7.61 -14.28
C LEU A 173 20.56 -7.32 -14.08
N VAL A 174 19.80 -8.38 -13.92
CA VAL A 174 18.34 -8.31 -13.72
C VAL A 174 17.87 -9.41 -12.78
N ARG A 175 16.67 -9.24 -12.25
CA ARG A 175 15.96 -10.33 -11.54
C ARG A 175 15.33 -11.33 -12.50
N SER A 176 14.87 -12.47 -11.96
CA SER A 176 14.14 -13.48 -12.73
C SER A 176 12.79 -12.95 -13.25
N SER A 177 12.22 -13.65 -14.21
CA SER A 177 10.89 -13.39 -14.78
C SER A 177 9.74 -13.51 -13.76
N THR A 178 9.96 -14.21 -12.65
CA THR A 178 8.98 -14.32 -11.56
C THR A 178 8.81 -13.01 -10.78
N SER A 179 9.75 -12.07 -10.94
CA SER A 179 9.67 -10.76 -10.30
C SER A 179 8.50 -9.94 -10.84
N LYS A 180 7.54 -9.59 -9.98
CA LYS A 180 6.45 -8.69 -10.34
C LYS A 180 6.94 -7.34 -10.89
N TYR A 181 8.12 -6.89 -10.49
CA TYR A 181 8.70 -5.63 -10.96
C TYR A 181 9.15 -5.69 -12.43
N ASN A 182 9.72 -6.82 -12.85
CA ASN A 182 10.07 -7.05 -14.25
C ASN A 182 8.82 -7.21 -15.11
N ARG A 183 7.79 -7.95 -14.60
CA ARG A 183 6.51 -8.07 -15.32
C ARG A 183 5.82 -6.72 -15.48
N SER A 184 5.83 -5.89 -14.44
CA SER A 184 5.26 -4.55 -14.48
C SER A 184 5.96 -3.66 -15.52
N LEU A 185 7.30 -3.67 -15.57
CA LEU A 185 8.06 -2.95 -16.58
C LEU A 185 7.73 -3.44 -18.00
N LEU A 186 7.72 -4.76 -18.21
CA LEU A 186 7.39 -5.31 -19.53
C LEU A 186 5.93 -5.02 -19.92
N ALA A 187 5.00 -5.06 -18.96
CA ALA A 187 3.60 -4.69 -19.18
C ALA A 187 3.47 -3.23 -19.63
N SER A 188 4.24 -2.30 -19.05
CA SER A 188 4.26 -0.91 -19.49
C SER A 188 4.82 -0.76 -20.90
N ILE A 189 5.87 -1.51 -21.25
CA ILE A 189 6.44 -1.50 -22.60
C ILE A 189 5.43 -2.05 -23.64
N ILE A 190 4.67 -3.09 -23.27
CA ILE A 190 3.58 -3.60 -24.13
C ILE A 190 2.52 -2.51 -24.35
N ALA A 191 2.11 -1.82 -23.28
CA ALA A 191 1.12 -0.76 -23.33
C ALA A 191 1.53 0.40 -24.26
N ILE A 192 2.82 0.79 -24.20
CA ILE A 192 3.35 1.94 -24.94
C ILE A 192 3.67 1.59 -26.40
N GLN A 193 4.31 0.43 -26.63
CA GLN A 193 4.95 0.12 -27.89
C GLN A 193 4.35 -1.09 -28.62
N GLY A 194 3.42 -1.78 -27.96
CA GLY A 194 2.80 -2.99 -28.48
C GLY A 194 3.66 -4.25 -28.30
N LYS A 195 3.01 -5.40 -28.49
CA LYS A 195 3.58 -6.73 -28.22
C LYS A 195 4.86 -7.02 -29.01
N SER A 196 4.90 -6.69 -30.30
CA SER A 196 6.04 -6.99 -31.16
C SER A 196 7.34 -6.31 -30.68
N LYS A 197 7.28 -5.02 -30.36
CA LYS A 197 8.42 -4.27 -29.83
C LYS A 197 8.81 -4.73 -28.42
N ALA A 198 7.83 -5.11 -27.61
CA ALA A 198 8.07 -5.66 -26.29
C ALA A 198 8.82 -7.01 -26.35
N ILE A 199 8.52 -7.88 -27.32
CA ILE A 199 9.27 -9.13 -27.57
C ILE A 199 10.70 -8.79 -28.00
N GLN A 200 10.90 -7.86 -28.94
CA GLN A 200 12.23 -7.44 -29.39
C GLN A 200 13.06 -6.89 -28.23
N TRP A 201 12.47 -6.01 -27.42
CA TRP A 201 13.11 -5.47 -26.21
C TRP A 201 13.51 -6.58 -25.23
N ALA A 202 12.57 -7.45 -24.85
CA ALA A 202 12.85 -8.54 -23.91
C ALA A 202 13.92 -9.50 -24.42
N THR A 203 13.96 -9.75 -25.74
CA THR A 203 15.00 -10.55 -26.38
C THR A 203 16.36 -9.85 -26.28
N GLY A 204 16.45 -8.56 -26.58
CA GLY A 204 17.69 -7.77 -26.47
C GLY A 204 18.20 -7.75 -25.04
N ILE A 205 17.35 -7.45 -24.08
CA ILE A 205 17.68 -7.48 -22.65
C ILE A 205 18.21 -8.84 -22.23
N LYS A 206 17.53 -9.94 -22.61
CA LYS A 206 17.95 -11.31 -22.28
C LYS A 206 19.32 -11.64 -22.86
N ASN A 207 19.63 -11.19 -24.09
CA ASN A 207 20.93 -11.42 -24.72
C ASN A 207 22.08 -10.62 -24.07
N ASN A 208 21.73 -9.60 -23.27
CA ASN A 208 22.69 -8.73 -22.58
C ASN A 208 22.95 -9.16 -21.12
N PHE A 209 22.33 -10.23 -20.64
CA PHE A 209 22.58 -10.73 -19.28
C PHE A 209 24.06 -11.07 -19.07
N ALA A 210 24.62 -10.54 -17.98
CA ALA A 210 25.97 -10.88 -17.53
C ALA A 210 26.01 -12.29 -16.89
N ARG A 211 24.90 -12.74 -16.36
CA ARG A 211 24.69 -14.05 -15.73
C ARG A 211 23.22 -14.45 -15.77
N PRO A 212 22.87 -15.71 -15.51
CA PRO A 212 21.47 -16.09 -15.28
C PRO A 212 20.85 -15.23 -14.19
N PRO A 213 19.59 -14.75 -14.38
CA PRO A 213 18.90 -13.93 -13.41
C PRO A 213 18.77 -14.62 -12.05
N GLN A 214 19.15 -13.93 -10.97
CA GLN A 214 19.10 -14.43 -9.60
C GLN A 214 19.01 -13.30 -8.58
N GLY A 215 18.56 -13.60 -7.37
CA GLY A 215 18.51 -12.68 -6.26
C GLY A 215 17.47 -11.58 -6.40
N ASN A 216 17.52 -10.63 -5.48
CA ASN A 216 16.66 -9.45 -5.44
C ASN A 216 17.38 -8.19 -5.96
N ASP A 217 16.72 -7.00 -5.92
CA ASP A 217 17.33 -5.77 -6.46
C ASP A 217 18.60 -5.35 -5.70
N ARG A 218 18.70 -5.57 -4.37
CA ARG A 218 19.93 -5.28 -3.60
C ARG A 218 21.09 -6.13 -4.08
N ASP A 219 20.81 -7.40 -4.40
CA ASP A 219 21.83 -8.33 -4.91
C ASP A 219 22.34 -7.93 -6.29
N GLN A 220 21.48 -7.27 -7.12
CA GLN A 220 21.94 -6.70 -8.38
C GLN A 220 22.87 -5.51 -8.15
N VAL A 221 22.54 -4.59 -7.22
CA VAL A 221 23.39 -3.43 -6.89
C VAL A 221 24.74 -3.88 -6.32
N ARG A 222 24.74 -4.85 -5.37
CA ARG A 222 25.98 -5.43 -4.84
C ARG A 222 26.82 -6.10 -5.93
N ALA A 223 26.19 -6.76 -6.89
CA ALA A 223 26.89 -7.39 -8.00
C ALA A 223 27.51 -6.37 -8.96
N VAL A 224 26.84 -5.23 -9.21
CA VAL A 224 27.45 -4.10 -9.92
C VAL A 224 28.68 -3.57 -9.16
N ALA A 225 28.54 -3.32 -7.86
CA ALA A 225 29.67 -2.85 -7.03
C ALA A 225 30.87 -3.82 -7.06
N LYS A 226 30.61 -5.14 -7.12
CA LYS A 226 31.64 -6.18 -7.21
C LYS A 226 32.21 -6.40 -8.62
N GLY A 227 31.77 -5.67 -9.62
CA GLY A 227 32.29 -5.78 -10.99
C GLY A 227 31.78 -6.97 -11.80
N ILE A 228 30.64 -7.60 -11.40
CA ILE A 228 30.03 -8.70 -12.18
C ILE A 228 29.46 -8.16 -13.50
N ALA A 229 28.95 -6.95 -13.51
CA ALA A 229 28.53 -6.18 -14.67
C ALA A 229 28.49 -4.69 -14.31
N ASP A 230 28.32 -3.83 -15.29
CA ASP A 230 28.31 -2.40 -15.06
C ASP A 230 26.91 -1.81 -14.91
N TYR A 231 25.87 -2.54 -15.31
CA TYR A 231 24.48 -2.05 -15.26
C TYR A 231 23.54 -3.03 -14.58
N ALA A 232 22.52 -2.48 -13.90
CA ALA A 232 21.43 -3.29 -13.40
C ALA A 232 20.09 -2.52 -13.44
N ILE A 233 18.98 -3.27 -13.61
CA ILE A 233 17.61 -2.73 -13.49
C ILE A 233 17.10 -3.00 -12.09
N VAL A 234 16.78 -1.95 -11.31
CA VAL A 234 16.37 -2.04 -9.90
C VAL A 234 15.26 -1.04 -9.57
N ASN A 235 14.58 -1.20 -8.44
CA ASN A 235 13.67 -0.17 -7.94
C ASN A 235 14.42 0.85 -7.08
N THR A 236 13.97 2.10 -7.14
CA THR A 236 14.57 3.25 -6.44
C THR A 236 14.78 3.02 -4.95
N TYR A 237 13.76 2.54 -4.25
CA TYR A 237 13.78 2.42 -2.79
C TYR A 237 14.84 1.45 -2.26
N TYR A 238 15.30 0.51 -3.08
CA TYR A 238 16.40 -0.39 -2.67
C TYR A 238 17.73 0.34 -2.49
N LEU A 239 17.92 1.48 -3.17
CA LEU A 239 19.10 2.32 -2.94
C LEU A 239 19.06 2.96 -1.55
N GLY A 240 17.88 3.36 -1.09
CA GLY A 240 17.70 3.85 0.28
C GLY A 240 17.96 2.76 1.32
N LEU A 241 17.46 1.54 1.06
CA LEU A 241 17.72 0.40 1.96
C LEU A 241 19.21 0.04 2.01
N LEU A 242 19.95 0.15 0.91
CA LEU A 242 21.41 -0.07 0.89
C LEU A 242 22.16 1.06 1.59
N LYS A 243 21.77 2.32 1.35
CA LYS A 243 22.39 3.50 2.00
C LYS A 243 22.29 3.42 3.52
N ASN A 244 21.12 3.02 4.01
CA ASN A 244 20.81 2.93 5.44
C ASN A 244 21.06 1.52 6.00
N GLY A 245 21.64 0.62 5.20
CA GLY A 245 21.92 -0.76 5.61
C GLY A 245 22.91 -0.86 6.75
N GLU A 246 22.73 -1.85 7.61
CA GLU A 246 23.62 -2.10 8.75
C GLU A 246 25.00 -2.57 8.32
N SER A 247 25.08 -3.31 7.20
CA SER A 247 26.36 -3.83 6.69
C SER A 247 27.16 -2.77 5.93
N GLN A 248 28.50 -2.82 6.09
CA GLN A 248 29.40 -1.96 5.30
C GLN A 248 29.28 -2.27 3.81
N GLU A 249 29.12 -3.57 3.45
CA GLU A 249 28.93 -4.00 2.05
C GLU A 249 27.74 -3.28 1.38
N ASP A 250 26.62 -3.09 2.08
CA ASP A 250 25.45 -2.39 1.55
C ASP A 250 25.73 -0.92 1.29
N ARG A 251 26.38 -0.24 2.26
CA ARG A 251 26.76 1.18 2.11
C ARG A 251 27.75 1.39 0.99
N ASP A 252 28.74 0.51 0.86
CA ASP A 252 29.73 0.55 -0.21
C ASP A 252 29.08 0.27 -1.58
N ALA A 253 28.17 -0.68 -1.65
CA ALA A 253 27.42 -0.96 -2.88
C ALA A 253 26.57 0.25 -3.32
N HIS A 254 25.91 0.92 -2.38
CA HIS A 254 25.20 2.16 -2.68
C HIS A 254 26.16 3.26 -3.18
N ALA A 255 27.32 3.43 -2.54
CA ALA A 255 28.30 4.48 -2.88
C ALA A 255 28.92 4.26 -4.28
N ALA A 256 29.11 2.99 -4.69
CA ALA A 256 29.75 2.61 -5.93
C ALA A 256 28.88 2.84 -7.19
N VAL A 257 27.54 2.99 -7.02
CA VAL A 257 26.65 3.07 -8.18
C VAL A 257 26.10 4.48 -8.40
N GLY A 258 25.94 4.84 -9.67
CA GLY A 258 25.15 5.98 -10.12
C GLY A 258 23.73 5.56 -10.51
N VAL A 259 22.84 6.55 -10.65
CA VAL A 259 21.43 6.35 -10.99
C VAL A 259 21.10 6.98 -12.33
N ILE A 260 20.33 6.27 -13.12
CA ILE A 260 19.72 6.76 -14.35
C ILE A 260 18.22 6.58 -14.22
N LEU A 261 17.48 7.63 -14.50
CA LEU A 261 16.01 7.63 -14.60
C LEU A 261 15.63 7.43 -16.07
N PRO A 262 15.46 6.18 -16.53
CA PRO A 262 15.26 5.93 -17.96
C PRO A 262 13.84 6.29 -18.38
N THR A 263 13.69 6.67 -19.64
CA THR A 263 12.36 6.88 -20.25
C THR A 263 11.92 5.65 -21.02
N SER A 264 10.65 5.58 -21.40
CA SER A 264 10.09 4.55 -22.28
C SER A 264 9.39 5.25 -23.44
N GLY A 265 10.09 5.39 -24.57
CA GLY A 265 9.62 6.22 -25.68
C GLY A 265 9.47 7.67 -25.24
N ASP A 266 8.34 8.29 -25.58
CA ASP A 266 8.00 9.67 -25.20
C ASP A 266 7.46 9.79 -23.78
N ARG A 267 7.28 8.67 -23.06
CA ARG A 267 6.81 8.61 -21.67
C ARG A 267 8.01 8.64 -20.71
N GLY A 268 7.73 8.94 -19.47
CA GLY A 268 8.74 9.02 -18.42
C GLY A 268 9.26 7.67 -17.93
N THR A 269 9.89 7.69 -16.76
CA THR A 269 10.35 6.49 -16.05
C THR A 269 9.16 5.61 -15.66
N HIS A 270 9.24 4.31 -15.92
CA HIS A 270 8.24 3.36 -15.43
C HIS A 270 8.16 3.42 -13.92
N VAL A 271 6.96 3.58 -13.41
CA VAL A 271 6.66 3.58 -11.97
C VAL A 271 5.60 2.55 -11.63
N ASN A 272 5.62 2.10 -10.40
CA ASN A 272 4.53 1.33 -9.80
C ASN A 272 4.23 1.90 -8.41
N ILE A 273 3.09 1.53 -7.85
CA ILE A 273 2.55 2.14 -6.65
C ILE A 273 2.28 1.11 -5.55
N SER A 274 2.25 1.59 -4.32
CA SER A 274 1.43 0.97 -3.29
C SER A 274 0.16 1.78 -3.13
N GLY A 275 -0.94 1.10 -3.01
CA GLY A 275 -2.24 1.73 -2.89
C GLY A 275 -3.25 0.84 -2.19
N GLY A 276 -4.42 1.39 -1.92
CA GLY A 276 -5.50 0.66 -1.28
C GLY A 276 -6.88 1.08 -1.76
N GLY A 277 -7.86 0.22 -1.53
CA GLY A 277 -9.27 0.46 -1.82
C GLY A 277 -10.17 -0.13 -0.76
N VAL A 278 -11.26 0.58 -0.48
CA VAL A 278 -12.30 0.11 0.45
C VAL A 278 -13.00 -1.08 -0.16
N ILE A 279 -13.15 -2.17 0.60
CA ILE A 279 -13.78 -3.39 0.11
C ILE A 279 -15.29 -3.17 -0.03
N MET A 280 -15.85 -3.65 -1.14
CA MET A 280 -17.29 -3.55 -1.42
C MET A 280 -18.08 -4.27 -0.33
N GLY A 281 -19.04 -3.58 0.31
CA GLY A 281 -19.84 -4.13 1.39
C GLY A 281 -19.14 -4.23 2.75
N ALA A 282 -17.96 -3.62 2.92
CA ALA A 282 -17.22 -3.58 4.18
C ALA A 282 -18.04 -2.99 5.33
N LYS A 283 -17.98 -3.63 6.51
CA LYS A 283 -18.70 -3.21 7.71
C LYS A 283 -18.19 -1.87 8.23
N ASN A 284 -16.87 -1.68 8.25
CA ASN A 284 -16.21 -0.48 8.76
C ASN A 284 -15.68 0.40 7.61
N SER A 285 -16.47 0.58 6.55
CA SER A 285 -16.05 1.30 5.34
C SER A 285 -15.62 2.75 5.62
N ASN A 286 -16.22 3.42 6.62
CA ASN A 286 -15.81 4.77 7.03
C ASN A 286 -14.41 4.77 7.67
N ASN A 287 -14.11 3.81 8.54
CA ASN A 287 -12.78 3.68 9.16
C ASN A 287 -11.72 3.31 8.13
N ALA A 288 -12.08 2.45 7.16
CA ALA A 288 -11.21 2.12 6.03
C ALA A 288 -10.87 3.36 5.18
N ARG A 289 -11.85 4.24 4.94
CA ARG A 289 -11.64 5.52 4.23
C ARG A 289 -10.77 6.46 5.05
N LYS A 290 -11.04 6.63 6.35
CA LYS A 290 -10.21 7.45 7.25
C LYS A 290 -8.74 6.98 7.25
N LEU A 291 -8.49 5.67 7.25
CA LEU A 291 -7.13 5.14 7.15
C LEU A 291 -6.48 5.50 5.80
N LEU A 292 -7.17 5.38 4.68
CA LEU A 292 -6.63 5.81 3.38
C LEU A 292 -6.36 7.31 3.33
N GLU A 293 -7.26 8.15 3.86
CA GLU A 293 -7.07 9.60 3.99
C GLU A 293 -5.84 9.94 4.83
N TYR A 294 -5.64 9.20 5.93
CA TYR A 294 -4.44 9.33 6.75
C TYR A 294 -3.17 8.97 5.98
N LEU A 295 -3.18 7.86 5.21
CA LEU A 295 -2.03 7.41 4.43
C LEU A 295 -1.60 8.40 3.34
N VAL A 296 -2.52 9.21 2.81
CA VAL A 296 -2.21 10.25 1.82
C VAL A 296 -1.98 11.63 2.43
N SER A 297 -2.08 11.77 3.75
CA SER A 297 -1.80 13.04 4.43
C SER A 297 -0.33 13.45 4.30
N GLU A 298 -0.05 14.75 4.25
CA GLU A 298 1.32 15.27 4.13
C GLU A 298 2.27 14.71 5.19
N LYS A 299 1.80 14.60 6.45
CA LYS A 299 2.55 14.01 7.57
C LYS A 299 3.02 12.60 7.26
N VAL A 300 2.10 11.73 6.84
CA VAL A 300 2.39 10.33 6.57
C VAL A 300 3.20 10.15 5.30
N GLN A 301 2.95 10.97 4.28
CA GLN A 301 3.72 10.96 3.04
C GLN A 301 5.21 11.29 3.30
N LYS A 302 5.51 12.31 4.10
CA LYS A 302 6.88 12.62 4.53
C LYS A 302 7.50 11.48 5.34
N LYS A 303 6.70 10.85 6.22
CA LYS A 303 7.15 9.71 7.02
C LYS A 303 7.50 8.51 6.15
N TYR A 304 6.64 8.12 5.21
CA TYR A 304 6.92 7.02 4.29
C TYR A 304 8.19 7.26 3.47
N GLN A 305 8.41 8.46 2.95
CA GLN A 305 9.64 8.78 2.22
C GLN A 305 10.89 8.50 3.05
N LYS A 306 10.89 8.88 4.33
CA LYS A 306 12.02 8.65 5.25
C LYS A 306 12.22 7.17 5.56
N LEU A 307 11.14 6.46 5.89
CA LEU A 307 11.20 5.07 6.35
C LEU A 307 11.42 4.08 5.20
N THR A 308 10.87 4.36 4.01
CA THR A 308 10.87 3.41 2.89
C THR A 308 11.72 3.85 1.71
N SER A 309 12.07 5.13 1.61
CA SER A 309 12.69 5.75 0.43
C SER A 309 11.82 5.65 -0.84
N GLU A 310 10.53 5.36 -0.72
CA GLU A 310 9.56 5.49 -1.81
C GLU A 310 9.19 6.96 -2.01
N TYR A 311 8.73 7.34 -3.19
CA TYR A 311 8.26 8.69 -3.48
C TYR A 311 6.87 8.91 -2.87
N ALA A 312 6.64 10.14 -2.40
CA ALA A 312 5.30 10.61 -2.08
C ALA A 312 4.44 10.68 -3.36
N VAL A 313 3.14 10.45 -3.20
CA VAL A 313 2.15 10.60 -4.28
C VAL A 313 1.29 11.84 -4.12
N SER A 314 1.21 12.38 -2.91
CA SER A 314 0.36 13.54 -2.62
C SER A 314 0.98 14.82 -3.16
N THR A 315 0.14 15.62 -3.80
CA THR A 315 0.52 16.90 -4.40
C THR A 315 1.09 17.85 -3.34
N GLY A 316 2.17 18.55 -3.68
CA GLY A 316 2.81 19.52 -2.81
C GLY A 316 3.79 18.94 -1.78
N VAL A 317 3.88 17.62 -1.64
CA VAL A 317 4.85 16.98 -0.76
C VAL A 317 6.21 16.90 -1.47
N GLU A 318 7.20 17.60 -0.93
CA GLU A 318 8.57 17.57 -1.46
C GLU A 318 9.25 16.22 -1.24
N HIS A 319 10.11 15.85 -2.18
CA HIS A 319 10.94 14.66 -2.03
C HIS A 319 12.07 14.89 -1.02
N GLU A 320 12.43 13.84 -0.31
CA GLU A 320 13.56 13.84 0.62
C GLU A 320 14.90 14.02 -0.13
N PRO A 321 15.97 14.46 0.55
CA PRO A 321 17.27 14.70 -0.09
C PRO A 321 17.81 13.50 -0.87
N LEU A 322 17.55 12.28 -0.40
CA LEU A 322 17.98 11.08 -1.09
C LEU A 322 17.29 10.91 -2.45
N GLN A 323 15.97 11.05 -2.51
CA GLN A 323 15.24 10.98 -3.78
C GLN A 323 15.64 12.13 -4.72
N LYS A 324 15.84 13.33 -4.17
CA LYS A 324 16.34 14.49 -4.94
C LYS A 324 17.74 14.23 -5.54
N SER A 325 18.59 13.47 -4.83
CA SER A 325 19.95 13.14 -5.33
C SER A 325 19.97 12.20 -6.54
N TRP A 326 18.87 11.47 -6.79
CA TRP A 326 18.75 10.63 -7.99
C TRP A 326 18.34 11.40 -9.25
N GLY A 327 18.03 12.70 -9.13
CA GLY A 327 17.51 13.55 -10.18
C GLY A 327 15.99 13.70 -10.14
N LYS A 328 15.47 14.52 -11.05
CA LYS A 328 14.02 14.76 -11.16
C LYS A 328 13.38 13.64 -11.94
N ILE A 329 12.60 12.78 -11.24
CA ILE A 329 11.81 11.76 -11.89
C ILE A 329 10.65 12.39 -12.70
N SER A 330 10.49 11.95 -13.94
CA SER A 330 9.30 12.18 -14.76
C SER A 330 8.57 10.83 -14.85
N PRO A 331 7.56 10.55 -14.02
CA PRO A 331 6.94 9.23 -13.98
C PRO A 331 6.01 9.00 -15.16
N ASP A 332 6.03 7.79 -15.73
CA ASP A 332 4.99 7.33 -16.66
C ASP A 332 3.74 6.95 -15.87
N LEU A 333 2.84 7.88 -15.69
CA LEU A 333 1.59 7.68 -14.95
C LEU A 333 0.49 7.02 -15.81
N ASP A 334 0.55 7.19 -17.13
CA ASP A 334 -0.48 6.67 -18.05
C ASP A 334 -0.51 5.14 -18.06
N SER A 335 0.65 4.50 -17.93
CA SER A 335 0.75 3.04 -17.90
C SER A 335 0.16 2.41 -16.65
N ILE A 336 0.00 3.13 -15.54
CA ILE A 336 -0.44 2.59 -14.25
C ILE A 336 -1.72 1.74 -14.37
N HIS A 337 -2.71 2.24 -15.11
CA HIS A 337 -4.00 1.56 -15.30
C HIS A 337 -3.93 0.36 -16.25
N GLU A 338 -2.86 0.25 -17.02
CA GLU A 338 -2.66 -0.78 -18.05
C GLU A 338 -1.83 -1.96 -17.53
N LEU A 339 -1.07 -1.78 -16.45
CA LEU A 339 -0.18 -2.82 -15.89
C LEU A 339 -0.92 -4.15 -15.63
N GLY A 340 -2.13 -4.06 -15.08
CA GLY A 340 -2.97 -5.24 -14.83
C GLY A 340 -3.55 -5.88 -16.08
N ILE A 341 -3.66 -5.14 -17.19
CA ILE A 341 -4.17 -5.65 -18.46
C ILE A 341 -3.11 -6.54 -19.11
N TYR A 342 -1.86 -6.09 -19.09
CA TYR A 342 -0.75 -6.74 -19.79
C TYR A 342 0.12 -7.66 -18.92
N ASP A 343 -0.17 -7.81 -17.62
CA ASP A 343 0.62 -8.65 -16.70
C ASP A 343 0.78 -10.11 -17.18
N GLN A 344 -0.31 -10.74 -17.63
CA GLN A 344 -0.25 -12.11 -18.15
C GLN A 344 0.49 -12.18 -19.48
N GLU A 345 0.32 -11.18 -20.36
CA GLU A 345 1.03 -11.15 -21.64
C GLU A 345 2.53 -10.92 -21.44
N ALA A 346 2.93 -10.10 -20.48
CA ALA A 346 4.32 -9.94 -20.09
C ALA A 346 4.94 -11.26 -19.62
N GLN A 347 4.21 -12.05 -18.81
CA GLN A 347 4.69 -13.37 -18.39
C GLN A 347 4.86 -14.33 -19.59
N LYS A 348 3.95 -14.32 -20.55
CA LYS A 348 4.07 -15.12 -21.78
C LYS A 348 5.30 -14.73 -22.61
N ILE A 349 5.57 -13.43 -22.73
CA ILE A 349 6.74 -12.93 -23.45
C ILE A 349 8.04 -13.40 -22.77
N PHE A 350 8.14 -13.32 -21.44
CA PHE A 350 9.31 -13.85 -20.73
C PHE A 350 9.55 -15.34 -21.03
N ASN A 351 8.48 -16.13 -21.06
CA ASN A 351 8.60 -17.56 -21.40
C ASN A 351 9.07 -17.75 -22.86
N ILE A 352 8.53 -16.97 -23.80
CA ILE A 352 8.89 -17.04 -25.24
C ILE A 352 10.38 -16.72 -25.44
N VAL A 353 10.88 -15.65 -24.80
CA VAL A 353 12.28 -15.22 -24.97
C VAL A 353 13.27 -16.00 -24.10
N GLY A 354 12.78 -16.86 -23.21
CA GLY A 354 13.62 -17.64 -22.30
C GLY A 354 14.27 -16.83 -21.18
N TRP A 355 13.61 -15.74 -20.76
CA TRP A 355 13.98 -15.02 -19.54
C TRP A 355 13.41 -15.80 -18.35
N LYS A 356 14.26 -16.48 -17.59
CA LYS A 356 13.88 -17.33 -16.45
C LYS A 356 14.04 -16.60 -15.12
#